data_2c856fd0c183fe2140d569dd3950f962
#
_entry.id   2c856fd0c183fe2140d569dd3950f962
#
_cell.length_a   1.000
_cell.length_b   1.000
_cell.length_c   1.000
_cell.angle_alpha   90.00
_cell.angle_beta   90.00
_cell.angle_gamma   90.00
#
_symmetry.space_group_name_H-M   'P 1'
#
loop_
_entity.id
_entity.type
_entity.pdbx_description
1 polymer ?
#
loop_
_entity_poly.entity_id
_entity_poly.type
_entity_poly.pdbx_seq_one_letter_code
_entity_poly.pdbx_strand_id
1 'polypeptide(L)'
;MKAILFASIVLLCFSSTVIGGEHLTIATEIVQKAKSECASFEGGKFNTTEQTITLHDFTGDGRPEEIVDASQFSCSTSASMWGGSGGTFLWVLVDGKTHEFLAHKWRVVDVDGQKVLLLAVHSSECSDTLGPCYRALVWSDGFRTIR
;
A
#
# COMPACT_ATOMS: atom_id res chain seq x y z
N MET A 1 64.24 5.84 -45.16
CA MET A 1 62.99 6.51 -44.92
C MET A 1 61.98 5.44 -44.43
N LYS A 2 61.67 5.39 -43.10
CA LYS A 2 60.77 4.42 -42.53
C LYS A 2 59.45 5.14 -42.26
N ALA A 3 58.35 4.69 -42.91
CA ALA A 3 57.04 5.18 -42.71
C ALA A 3 56.43 4.44 -41.47
N ILE A 4 56.02 5.21 -40.48
CA ILE A 4 55.29 4.69 -39.27
C ILE A 4 53.79 4.87 -39.52
N LEU A 5 53.08 3.73 -39.66
CA LEU A 5 51.64 3.70 -39.71
C LEU A 5 51.08 3.81 -38.25
N PHE A 6 50.37 4.89 -37.97
CA PHE A 6 49.54 5.01 -36.76
C PHE A 6 48.19 4.34 -37.01
N ALA A 7 47.95 3.23 -36.35
CA ALA A 7 46.63 2.61 -36.31
C ALA A 7 45.81 3.28 -35.20
N SER A 8 44.78 4.07 -35.59
CA SER A 8 43.80 4.65 -34.66
C SER A 8 42.81 3.57 -34.26
N ILE A 9 42.86 3.17 -32.99
CA ILE A 9 41.85 2.30 -32.39
C ILE A 9 40.69 3.19 -31.97
N VAL A 10 39.54 3.09 -32.68
CA VAL A 10 38.29 3.71 -32.30
C VAL A 10 37.61 2.81 -31.25
N LEU A 11 37.64 3.25 -30.00
CA LEU A 11 36.96 2.58 -28.88
C LEU A 11 35.47 2.94 -28.93
N LEU A 12 34.64 2.04 -29.47
CA LEU A 12 33.19 2.16 -29.44
C LEU A 12 32.68 1.90 -28.00
N CYS A 13 32.38 2.97 -27.26
CA CYS A 13 31.63 2.88 -26.02
C CYS A 13 30.17 2.48 -26.32
N PHE A 14 29.85 1.20 -26.11
CA PHE A 14 28.48 0.77 -26.04
C PHE A 14 27.84 1.27 -24.72
N SER A 15 27.09 2.35 -24.81
CA SER A 15 26.23 2.80 -23.71
C SER A 15 25.05 1.80 -23.57
N SER A 16 25.20 0.87 -22.64
CA SER A 16 24.07 0.01 -22.24
C SER A 16 23.05 0.89 -21.52
N THR A 17 21.97 1.24 -22.20
CA THR A 17 20.77 1.79 -21.55
C THR A 17 20.16 0.68 -20.68
N VAL A 18 20.41 0.74 -19.39
CA VAL A 18 19.67 -0.04 -18.40
C VAL A 18 18.24 0.51 -18.42
N ILE A 19 17.33 -0.20 -19.08
CA ILE A 19 15.90 0.03 -18.94
C ILE A 19 15.58 -0.49 -17.55
N GLY A 20 15.55 0.42 -16.56
CA GLY A 20 15.05 0.14 -15.23
C GLY A 20 13.56 -0.17 -15.37
N GLY A 21 13.19 -1.47 -15.35
CA GLY A 21 11.82 -1.85 -15.15
C GLY A 21 11.40 -1.27 -13.79
N GLU A 22 10.41 -0.38 -13.76
CA GLU A 22 9.77 0.03 -12.52
C GLU A 22 9.26 -1.24 -11.84
N HIS A 23 9.91 -1.65 -10.76
CA HIS A 23 9.44 -2.73 -9.93
C HIS A 23 8.22 -2.18 -9.17
N LEU A 24 7.02 -2.53 -9.65
CA LEU A 24 5.78 -2.15 -8.98
C LEU A 24 5.82 -2.70 -7.55
N THR A 25 5.53 -1.85 -6.56
CA THR A 25 5.35 -2.32 -5.19
C THR A 25 4.02 -3.07 -5.09
N ILE A 26 3.87 -3.95 -4.08
CA ILE A 26 2.60 -4.67 -3.83
C ILE A 26 1.46 -3.65 -3.64
N ALA A 27 1.72 -2.50 -3.03
CA ALA A 27 0.73 -1.42 -2.88
C ALA A 27 0.23 -0.92 -4.24
N THR A 28 1.14 -0.67 -5.17
CA THR A 28 0.79 -0.25 -6.54
C THR A 28 0.00 -1.34 -7.28
N GLU A 29 0.35 -2.61 -7.07
CA GLU A 29 -0.39 -3.74 -7.66
C GLU A 29 -1.84 -3.81 -7.15
N ILE A 30 -2.07 -3.58 -5.85
CA ILE A 30 -3.42 -3.49 -5.27
C ILE A 30 -4.23 -2.39 -5.94
N VAL A 31 -3.65 -1.19 -6.08
CA VAL A 31 -4.31 -0.05 -6.74
C VAL A 31 -4.60 -0.35 -8.22
N GLN A 32 -3.67 -0.97 -8.95
CA GLN A 32 -3.89 -1.34 -10.36
C GLN A 32 -4.96 -2.41 -10.52
N LYS A 33 -5.02 -3.38 -9.61
CA LYS A 33 -6.08 -4.38 -9.54
C LYS A 33 -7.43 -3.72 -9.33
N ALA A 34 -7.56 -2.82 -8.35
CA ALA A 34 -8.79 -2.07 -8.09
C ALA A 34 -9.24 -1.25 -9.31
N LYS A 35 -8.30 -0.61 -10.02
CA LYS A 35 -8.59 0.09 -11.28
C LYS A 35 -9.14 -0.84 -12.34
N SER A 36 -8.57 -2.03 -12.49
CA SER A 36 -9.03 -3.03 -13.46
C SER A 36 -10.41 -3.58 -13.10
N GLU A 37 -10.68 -3.81 -11.83
CA GLU A 37 -11.98 -4.24 -11.31
C GLU A 37 -13.06 -3.20 -11.61
N CYS A 38 -12.79 -1.92 -11.34
CA CYS A 38 -13.72 -0.83 -11.68
C CYS A 38 -13.98 -0.74 -13.17
N ALA A 39 -12.93 -0.81 -14.00
CA ALA A 39 -13.09 -0.74 -15.47
C ALA A 39 -13.87 -1.92 -16.03
N SER A 40 -13.75 -3.10 -15.45
CA SER A 40 -14.47 -4.31 -15.85
C SER A 40 -15.95 -4.27 -15.46
N PHE A 41 -16.30 -3.48 -14.44
CA PHE A 41 -17.68 -3.32 -13.99
C PHE A 41 -18.35 -2.16 -14.73
N GLU A 42 -19.11 -2.48 -15.77
CA GLU A 42 -19.86 -1.52 -16.62
C GLU A 42 -19.02 -0.35 -17.16
N GLY A 43 -17.73 -0.56 -17.43
CA GLY A 43 -16.84 0.47 -17.94
C GLY A 43 -16.56 1.60 -16.94
N GLY A 44 -16.54 1.31 -15.66
CA GLY A 44 -16.36 2.28 -14.57
C GLY A 44 -15.07 3.09 -14.69
N LYS A 45 -15.12 4.33 -14.24
CA LYS A 45 -13.96 5.23 -14.14
C LYS A 45 -13.47 5.20 -12.70
N PHE A 46 -12.22 4.75 -12.53
CA PHE A 46 -11.54 4.67 -11.24
C PHE A 46 -10.81 5.97 -10.92
N ASN A 47 -10.93 6.44 -9.68
CA ASN A 47 -10.15 7.56 -9.15
C ASN A 47 -9.62 7.21 -7.75
N THR A 48 -8.52 7.88 -7.39
CA THR A 48 -7.88 7.81 -6.08
C THR A 48 -7.54 9.20 -5.57
N THR A 49 -7.17 9.32 -4.30
CA THR A 49 -6.62 10.53 -3.69
C THR A 49 -5.13 10.36 -3.39
N GLU A 50 -4.46 11.43 -2.99
CA GLU A 50 -3.06 11.39 -2.53
C GLU A 50 -2.88 10.55 -1.25
N GLN A 51 -3.96 10.31 -0.51
CA GLN A 51 -3.95 9.52 0.73
C GLN A 51 -4.19 8.02 0.51
N THR A 52 -4.27 7.60 -0.75
CA THR A 52 -4.48 6.20 -1.12
C THR A 52 -3.38 5.27 -0.60
N ILE A 53 -2.13 5.73 -0.66
CA ILE A 53 -0.98 5.01 -0.10
C ILE A 53 -0.29 5.95 0.90
N THR A 54 -0.14 5.48 2.12
CA THR A 54 0.58 6.20 3.19
C THR A 54 1.67 5.32 3.78
N LEU A 55 2.65 5.95 4.44
CA LEU A 55 3.86 5.30 4.94
C LEU A 55 3.96 5.44 6.46
N HIS A 56 4.19 4.32 7.16
CA HIS A 56 4.35 4.28 8.61
C HIS A 56 5.32 3.18 9.01
N ASP A 57 6.33 3.50 9.80
CA ASP A 57 7.29 2.54 10.34
C ASP A 57 6.67 1.78 11.53
N PHE A 58 6.04 0.64 11.28
CA PHE A 58 5.44 -0.23 12.30
C PHE A 58 6.46 -1.15 12.95
N THR A 59 7.49 -1.54 12.21
CA THR A 59 8.53 -2.47 12.67
C THR A 59 9.56 -1.79 13.54
N GLY A 60 9.72 -0.47 13.41
CA GLY A 60 10.72 0.32 14.13
C GLY A 60 12.13 0.17 13.54
N ASP A 61 12.26 -0.33 12.30
CA ASP A 61 13.55 -0.54 11.64
C ASP A 61 14.04 0.67 10.82
N GLY A 62 13.23 1.73 10.78
CA GLY A 62 13.51 2.96 10.04
C GLY A 62 13.11 2.90 8.56
N ARG A 63 12.53 1.81 8.10
CA ARG A 63 11.95 1.67 6.75
C ARG A 63 10.43 1.63 6.88
N PRO A 64 9.72 2.65 6.36
CA PRO A 64 8.29 2.71 6.53
C PRO A 64 7.58 1.65 5.68
N GLU A 65 6.57 1.03 6.27
CA GLU A 65 5.63 0.14 5.63
C GLU A 65 4.52 0.92 4.91
N GLU A 66 4.00 0.34 3.82
CA GLU A 66 2.93 0.93 3.03
C GLU A 66 1.55 0.54 3.58
N ILE A 67 0.63 1.51 3.67
CA ILE A 67 -0.79 1.29 3.90
C ILE A 67 -1.54 1.68 2.63
N VAL A 68 -2.38 0.79 2.11
CA VAL A 68 -3.32 1.09 1.03
C VAL A 68 -4.73 1.19 1.61
N ASP A 69 -5.35 2.34 1.46
CA ASP A 69 -6.68 2.65 1.99
C ASP A 69 -7.74 2.66 0.87
N ALA A 70 -8.57 1.63 0.82
CA ALA A 70 -9.66 1.55 -0.15
C ALA A 70 -10.78 2.57 0.07
N SER A 71 -10.85 3.26 1.22
CA SER A 71 -11.78 4.38 1.40
C SER A 71 -11.44 5.58 0.52
N GLN A 72 -10.21 5.59 -0.02
CA GLN A 72 -9.72 6.59 -0.97
C GLN A 72 -9.99 6.21 -2.44
N PHE A 73 -10.58 5.04 -2.68
CA PHE A 73 -10.96 4.58 -4.02
C PHE A 73 -12.39 5.03 -4.35
N SER A 74 -12.60 5.38 -5.60
CA SER A 74 -13.95 5.58 -6.14
C SER A 74 -14.08 4.97 -7.53
N CYS A 75 -15.24 4.35 -7.79
CA CYS A 75 -15.61 3.84 -9.09
C CYS A 75 -16.94 4.46 -9.52
N SER A 76 -17.00 5.00 -10.73
CA SER A 76 -18.19 5.73 -11.20
C SER A 76 -19.44 4.87 -11.33
N THR A 77 -19.29 3.54 -11.42
CA THR A 77 -20.36 2.57 -11.60
C THR A 77 -20.71 1.79 -10.33
N SER A 78 -19.92 1.93 -9.26
CA SER A 78 -20.15 1.22 -7.98
C SER A 78 -19.60 2.00 -6.81
N ALA A 79 -20.47 2.38 -5.86
CA ALA A 79 -20.09 3.14 -4.68
C ALA A 79 -19.47 2.29 -3.56
N SER A 80 -19.62 0.96 -3.59
CA SER A 80 -19.24 0.06 -2.50
C SER A 80 -18.40 -1.14 -2.96
N MET A 81 -17.64 -0.98 -4.04
CA MET A 81 -16.88 -2.08 -4.64
C MET A 81 -15.82 -2.66 -3.68
N TRP A 82 -15.21 -1.81 -2.84
CA TRP A 82 -14.14 -2.20 -1.92
C TRP A 82 -14.52 -2.08 -0.44
N GLY A 83 -15.82 -2.24 -0.15
CA GLY A 83 -16.30 -2.16 1.22
C GLY A 83 -17.78 -2.40 1.34
N GLY A 84 -18.32 -2.22 2.54
CA GLY A 84 -19.73 -2.40 2.85
C GLY A 84 -20.05 -2.03 4.28
N SER A 85 -21.06 -2.70 4.88
CA SER A 85 -21.46 -2.46 6.27
C SER A 85 -20.37 -2.77 7.30
N GLY A 86 -19.37 -3.59 6.94
CA GLY A 86 -18.20 -3.89 7.79
C GLY A 86 -17.09 -2.85 7.72
N GLY A 87 -17.20 -1.87 6.84
CA GLY A 87 -16.15 -0.88 6.54
C GLY A 87 -15.56 -1.05 5.15
N THR A 88 -14.46 -0.40 4.87
CA THR A 88 -13.66 -0.52 3.66
C THR A 88 -12.38 -1.32 3.91
N PHE A 89 -11.82 -1.91 2.87
CA PHE A 89 -10.54 -2.61 2.96
C PHE A 89 -9.40 -1.65 3.27
N LEU A 90 -8.53 -2.09 4.15
CA LEU A 90 -7.26 -1.49 4.51
C LEU A 90 -6.19 -2.56 4.42
N TRP A 91 -5.18 -2.37 3.58
CA TRP A 91 -4.06 -3.30 3.45
C TRP A 91 -2.80 -2.65 4.02
N VAL A 92 -2.14 -3.36 4.94
CA VAL A 92 -0.83 -2.95 5.50
C VAL A 92 0.20 -3.96 5.02
N LEU A 93 1.24 -3.45 4.37
CA LEU A 93 2.28 -4.26 3.75
C LEU A 93 3.55 -4.21 4.59
N VAL A 94 3.89 -5.34 5.20
CA VAL A 94 5.07 -5.48 6.05
C VAL A 94 5.91 -6.66 5.55
N ASP A 95 7.18 -6.46 5.31
CA ASP A 95 8.14 -7.50 4.86
C ASP A 95 7.62 -8.31 3.65
N GLY A 96 7.01 -7.63 2.68
CA GLY A 96 6.46 -8.27 1.48
C GLY A 96 5.18 -9.08 1.72
N LYS A 97 4.59 -9.00 2.91
CA LYS A 97 3.32 -9.63 3.26
C LYS A 97 2.21 -8.60 3.37
N THR A 98 1.03 -8.97 2.90
CA THR A 98 -0.18 -8.14 3.00
C THR A 98 -1.01 -8.57 4.20
N HIS A 99 -1.30 -7.63 5.08
CA HIS A 99 -2.25 -7.76 6.19
C HIS A 99 -3.49 -6.98 5.84
N GLU A 100 -4.64 -7.66 5.78
CA GLU A 100 -5.93 -7.08 5.38
C GLU A 100 -6.83 -6.86 6.59
N PHE A 101 -7.46 -5.70 6.62
CA PHE A 101 -8.44 -5.31 7.63
C PHE A 101 -9.67 -4.73 6.97
N LEU A 102 -10.82 -4.81 7.66
CA LEU A 102 -12.00 -4.02 7.37
C LEU A 102 -12.18 -2.98 8.47
N ALA A 103 -12.30 -1.71 8.09
CA ALA A 103 -12.46 -0.62 9.04
C ALA A 103 -13.35 0.50 8.47
N HIS A 104 -14.20 1.09 9.33
CA HIS A 104 -14.94 2.29 8.99
C HIS A 104 -14.05 3.54 8.98
N LYS A 105 -13.07 3.55 9.90
CA LYS A 105 -12.01 4.58 10.02
C LYS A 105 -10.77 3.94 10.61
N TRP A 106 -9.64 4.54 10.32
CA TRP A 106 -8.37 4.12 10.90
C TRP A 106 -7.46 5.31 11.18
N ARG A 107 -6.47 5.10 12.01
CA ARG A 107 -5.41 6.07 12.32
C ARG A 107 -4.18 5.34 12.83
N VAL A 108 -3.00 5.83 12.50
CA VAL A 108 -1.75 5.44 13.18
C VAL A 108 -1.42 6.51 14.22
N VAL A 109 -1.15 6.09 15.44
CA VAL A 109 -0.68 6.95 16.54
C VAL A 109 0.67 6.46 17.03
N ASP A 110 1.47 7.36 17.57
CA ASP A 110 2.72 7.03 18.25
C ASP A 110 2.48 6.98 19.75
N VAL A 111 2.87 5.88 20.38
CA VAL A 111 2.83 5.70 21.82
C VAL A 111 4.22 5.26 22.28
N ASP A 112 4.95 6.14 22.90
CA ASP A 112 6.33 5.90 23.41
C ASP A 112 7.28 5.32 22.34
N GLY A 113 7.17 5.83 21.09
CA GLY A 113 7.98 5.40 19.95
C GLY A 113 7.44 4.16 19.22
N GLN A 114 6.38 3.53 19.72
CA GLN A 114 5.71 2.42 19.04
C GLN A 114 4.52 2.91 18.22
N LYS A 115 4.45 2.51 16.95
CA LYS A 115 3.28 2.78 16.10
C LYS A 115 2.13 1.84 16.45
N VAL A 116 0.99 2.44 16.74
CA VAL A 116 -0.27 1.73 17.03
C VAL A 116 -1.26 2.02 15.93
N LEU A 117 -1.74 0.97 15.26
CA LEU A 117 -2.82 1.05 14.29
C LEU A 117 -4.16 0.97 15.02
N LEU A 118 -4.91 2.07 15.01
CA LEU A 118 -6.26 2.15 15.56
C LEU A 118 -7.27 1.93 14.44
N LEU A 119 -8.18 0.98 14.62
CA LEU A 119 -9.26 0.66 13.69
C LEU A 119 -10.61 0.87 14.37
N ALA A 120 -11.50 1.67 13.75
CA ALA A 120 -12.92 1.66 14.06
C ALA A 120 -13.58 0.57 13.22
N VAL A 121 -13.99 -0.53 13.85
CA VAL A 121 -14.50 -1.72 13.19
C VAL A 121 -16.01 -1.89 13.43
N HIS A 122 -16.64 -2.82 12.74
CA HIS A 122 -18.05 -3.13 12.93
C HIS A 122 -18.30 -3.65 14.37
N SER A 123 -19.47 -3.33 14.94
CA SER A 123 -19.82 -3.72 16.32
C SER A 123 -19.78 -5.22 16.58
N SER A 124 -19.97 -6.07 15.56
CA SER A 124 -19.84 -7.52 15.67
C SER A 124 -18.41 -8.01 16.00
N GLU A 125 -17.40 -7.16 15.77
CA GLU A 125 -16.00 -7.46 16.07
C GLU A 125 -15.65 -7.27 17.56
N CYS A 126 -16.56 -6.68 18.34
CA CYS A 126 -16.42 -6.47 19.76
C CYS A 126 -17.47 -7.24 20.55
N SER A 127 -17.10 -7.73 21.72
CA SER A 127 -17.99 -8.44 22.63
C SER A 127 -18.95 -7.51 23.39
N ASP A 128 -18.71 -6.19 23.34
CA ASP A 128 -19.55 -5.17 23.96
C ASP A 128 -20.10 -4.22 22.89
N THR A 129 -21.41 -4.08 22.83
CA THR A 129 -22.14 -3.36 21.78
C THR A 129 -22.60 -1.96 22.20
N LEU A 130 -22.17 -1.46 23.35
CA LEU A 130 -22.65 -0.17 23.90
C LEU A 130 -22.10 1.08 23.20
N GLY A 131 -21.31 0.95 22.15
CA GLY A 131 -20.76 2.09 21.42
C GLY A 131 -19.93 1.71 20.19
N PRO A 132 -19.19 2.67 19.63
CA PRO A 132 -18.26 2.38 18.55
C PRO A 132 -17.24 1.34 18.98
N CYS A 133 -17.01 0.36 18.12
CA CYS A 133 -16.03 -0.70 18.35
C CYS A 133 -14.67 -0.28 17.82
N TYR A 134 -13.66 -0.28 18.66
CA TYR A 134 -12.29 0.07 18.31
C TYR A 134 -11.32 -1.06 18.63
N ARG A 135 -10.36 -1.28 17.73
CA ARG A 135 -9.24 -2.20 17.95
C ARG A 135 -7.94 -1.42 17.85
N ALA A 136 -7.03 -1.66 18.79
CA ALA A 136 -5.68 -1.13 18.78
C ALA A 136 -4.70 -2.26 18.50
N LEU A 137 -3.88 -2.11 17.46
CA LEU A 137 -2.96 -3.14 16.99
C LEU A 137 -1.53 -2.61 17.01
N VAL A 138 -0.60 -3.43 17.49
CA VAL A 138 0.84 -3.19 17.40
C VAL A 138 1.50 -4.30 16.59
N TRP A 139 2.64 -3.99 15.99
CA TRP A 139 3.45 -4.98 15.29
C TRP A 139 4.33 -5.77 16.28
N SER A 140 4.27 -7.10 16.20
CA SER A 140 5.15 -8.04 16.90
C SER A 140 5.11 -9.38 16.19
N ASP A 141 5.95 -9.56 15.15
CA ASP A 141 5.88 -10.69 14.20
C ASP A 141 4.47 -10.89 13.59
N GLY A 142 3.78 -9.79 13.34
CA GLY A 142 2.39 -9.69 12.95
C GLY A 142 1.63 -8.70 13.81
N PHE A 143 0.46 -8.24 13.33
CA PHE A 143 -0.38 -7.33 14.09
C PHE A 143 -1.05 -8.05 15.26
N ARG A 144 -0.84 -7.52 16.48
CA ARG A 144 -1.38 -8.03 17.74
C ARG A 144 -2.32 -7.00 18.35
N THR A 145 -3.51 -7.44 18.79
CA THR A 145 -4.42 -6.56 19.55
C THR A 145 -3.84 -6.31 20.95
N ILE A 146 -3.76 -5.04 21.33
CA ILE A 146 -3.47 -4.62 22.71
C ILE A 146 -4.77 -4.30 23.45
N ARG A 147 -4.78 -4.51 24.75
CA ARG A 147 -5.90 -4.29 25.67
C ARG A 147 -5.50 -3.29 26.73
#